data_512589c1238a6b8c4b247d168f8711d1
#
_entry.id   512589c1238a6b8c4b247d168f8711d1
#
_cell.length_a   1.000
_cell.length_b   1.000
_cell.length_c   1.000
_cell.angle_alpha   90.00
_cell.angle_beta   90.00
_cell.angle_gamma   90.00
#
_symmetry.space_group_name_H-M   'P 1'
#
loop_
_entity.id
_entity.type
_entity.pdbx_description
1 polymer ?
#
loop_
_entity_poly.entity_id
_entity_poly.type
_entity_poly.pdbx_seq_one_letter_code
_entity_poly.pdbx_strand_id
1 'polypeptide(L)'
;MCGIAGILGKSGGNVVPLVGAMLSCMANRGPDGAGLIADGQIFKSSSIATMQAQFQKVSAKSALGHTRLAIVGGTCGAQPFCSCDGMIMLEHNGEIYNYKEIRKKLEKRHEFSTTTDSEVIVHLLEDHLLKNTLVGAIKRTVAELDGVYALAIQNMKTGETALVRDRIGVRQLYYADTSNFIAFASERKALWRIGIQEPTRRIMPGSAIIISPEGRLQSFQVADPIPQKVRIVHRTMVSAVEGYKKALVEAMEKRTQDFQEIGIIFSGGIDSVLIAYLAAKLVPKVVCYTCGVRGSSDIAYAYHIADRLNLDLKVAELGLGEVEKLIPEVIRVIEDTNAGQVEVALPIYGAVRLAHKDGIRVMLTGQGADELFGGYPWYAKVAEKEGYKKLRGHMVEDLLLLYKETLEREDKITMAHSIELREPFLDPDVIRVALEIDLRLNVKGGRDNFGKHVQRRLAQNLGIPNDIAYRVKEAAQHGSGIHDVIADIARKRGFDDSSVPSGYLDTLMLRERIGSSQRYGYLYGHEKIWTTEPHVQMYLDFITKQLSQVELVARFN
;
A
#
# COMPACT_ATOMS: atom_id res chain seq x y z
N MET A 1 -6.87 3.34 -8.18
CA MET A 1 -5.58 2.59 -8.23
C MET A 1 -5.60 1.58 -9.35
N CYS A 2 -4.44 1.04 -9.73
CA CYS A 2 -4.29 0.26 -10.94
C CYS A 2 -3.30 -0.90 -10.71
N GLY A 3 -3.06 -1.73 -11.71
CA GLY A 3 -1.93 -2.64 -11.79
C GLY A 3 -1.04 -2.26 -12.96
N ILE A 4 0.26 -2.19 -12.75
CA ILE A 4 1.25 -2.03 -13.81
C ILE A 4 2.19 -3.23 -13.82
N ALA A 5 2.57 -3.66 -15.01
CA ALA A 5 3.54 -4.74 -15.22
C ALA A 5 4.28 -4.54 -16.55
N GLY A 6 5.48 -5.06 -16.65
CA GLY A 6 6.20 -5.00 -17.92
C GLY A 6 7.41 -5.91 -17.95
N ILE A 7 7.87 -6.16 -19.16
CA ILE A 7 9.07 -6.93 -19.47
C ILE A 7 9.89 -6.19 -20.51
N LEU A 8 11.17 -5.99 -20.19
CA LEU A 8 12.17 -5.41 -21.08
C LEU A 8 13.16 -6.50 -21.47
N GLY A 9 13.09 -6.97 -22.70
CA GLY A 9 13.89 -8.09 -23.20
C GLY A 9 15.34 -7.72 -23.44
N LYS A 10 16.27 -8.50 -22.89
CA LYS A 10 17.73 -8.42 -23.16
C LYS A 10 18.11 -9.25 -24.37
N SER A 11 17.40 -10.33 -24.61
CA SER A 11 17.54 -11.22 -25.76
C SER A 11 16.29 -11.14 -26.66
N GLY A 12 16.36 -11.70 -27.87
CA GLY A 12 15.19 -11.79 -28.75
C GLY A 12 14.11 -12.69 -28.16
N GLY A 13 12.86 -12.43 -28.52
CA GLY A 13 11.71 -13.23 -28.10
C GLY A 13 10.47 -12.36 -27.90
N ASN A 14 9.30 -12.97 -28.00
CA ASN A 14 8.02 -12.29 -27.78
C ASN A 14 7.67 -12.34 -26.29
N VAL A 15 7.65 -11.16 -25.63
CA VAL A 15 7.31 -11.05 -24.21
C VAL A 15 5.84 -10.71 -23.95
N VAL A 16 5.06 -10.37 -24.98
CA VAL A 16 3.66 -9.92 -24.84
C VAL A 16 2.77 -10.96 -24.13
N PRO A 17 2.84 -12.26 -24.45
CA PRO A 17 2.05 -13.27 -23.72
C PRO A 17 2.38 -13.33 -22.21
N LEU A 18 3.65 -13.13 -21.84
CA LEU A 18 4.08 -13.11 -20.44
C LEU A 18 3.50 -11.88 -19.72
N VAL A 19 3.55 -10.69 -20.33
CA VAL A 19 2.90 -9.49 -19.78
C VAL A 19 1.39 -9.70 -19.64
N GLY A 20 0.73 -10.33 -20.62
CA GLY A 20 -0.68 -10.69 -20.54
C GLY A 20 -0.99 -11.61 -19.33
N ALA A 21 -0.12 -12.61 -19.08
CA ALA A 21 -0.26 -13.49 -17.91
C ALA A 21 -0.08 -12.75 -16.57
N MET A 22 0.89 -11.81 -16.52
CA MET A 22 1.11 -10.96 -15.35
C MET A 22 -0.11 -10.08 -15.05
N LEU A 23 -0.66 -9.41 -16.06
CA LEU A 23 -1.85 -8.55 -15.92
C LEU A 23 -3.09 -9.37 -15.53
N SER A 24 -3.27 -10.56 -16.10
CA SER A 24 -4.37 -11.45 -15.72
C SER A 24 -4.31 -11.88 -14.26
N CYS A 25 -3.11 -12.08 -13.72
CA CYS A 25 -2.89 -12.37 -12.30
C CYS A 25 -3.30 -11.20 -11.37
N MET A 26 -3.27 -9.98 -11.89
CA MET A 26 -3.61 -8.74 -11.19
C MET A 26 -4.93 -8.10 -11.67
N ALA A 27 -5.80 -8.84 -12.34
CA ALA A 27 -7.05 -8.30 -12.92
C ALA A 27 -7.93 -7.59 -11.89
N ASN A 28 -7.97 -8.07 -10.65
CA ASN A 28 -8.72 -7.45 -9.56
C ASN A 28 -8.25 -6.02 -9.22
N ARG A 29 -6.97 -5.70 -9.48
CA ARG A 29 -6.47 -4.33 -9.27
C ARG A 29 -7.12 -3.32 -10.20
N GLY A 30 -7.55 -3.76 -11.39
CA GLY A 30 -8.11 -2.86 -12.39
C GLY A 30 -9.10 -3.54 -13.31
N PRO A 31 -10.35 -3.72 -12.86
CA PRO A 31 -11.38 -4.39 -13.67
C PRO A 31 -11.96 -3.53 -14.80
N ASP A 32 -11.73 -2.20 -14.77
CA ASP A 32 -12.44 -1.23 -15.61
C ASP A 32 -11.71 -0.87 -16.91
N GLY A 33 -10.57 -1.51 -17.20
CA GLY A 33 -9.82 -1.28 -18.42
C GLY A 33 -8.47 -1.99 -18.43
N ALA A 34 -7.91 -2.10 -19.63
CA ALA A 34 -6.57 -2.66 -19.85
C ALA A 34 -5.83 -1.86 -20.91
N GLY A 35 -4.50 -1.83 -20.80
CA GLY A 35 -3.62 -1.22 -21.77
C GLY A 35 -2.34 -2.01 -21.97
N LEU A 36 -1.71 -1.81 -23.12
CA LEU A 36 -0.45 -2.44 -23.49
C LEU A 36 0.36 -1.45 -24.33
N ILE A 37 1.64 -1.34 -24.03
CA ILE A 37 2.66 -0.79 -24.90
C ILE A 37 3.50 -1.97 -25.39
N ALA A 38 3.66 -2.10 -26.70
CA ALA A 38 4.47 -3.14 -27.31
C ALA A 38 5.36 -2.52 -28.39
N ASP A 39 6.67 -2.46 -28.16
CA ASP A 39 7.66 -1.78 -29.01
C ASP A 39 7.16 -0.40 -29.53
N GLY A 40 6.60 0.42 -28.63
CA GLY A 40 6.12 1.76 -28.92
C GLY A 40 4.70 1.87 -29.48
N GLN A 41 4.02 0.76 -29.76
CA GLN A 41 2.61 0.76 -30.14
C GLN A 41 1.70 0.64 -28.93
N ILE A 42 0.63 1.43 -28.89
CA ILE A 42 -0.34 1.48 -27.81
C ILE A 42 -1.62 0.72 -28.19
N PHE A 43 -2.03 -0.19 -27.30
CA PHE A 43 -3.30 -0.90 -27.39
C PHE A 43 -4.11 -0.65 -26.12
N LYS A 44 -5.41 -0.36 -26.26
CA LYS A 44 -6.32 -0.11 -25.14
C LYS A 44 -7.58 -0.96 -25.28
N SER A 45 -8.13 -1.40 -24.16
CA SER A 45 -9.33 -2.23 -24.13
C SER A 45 -10.14 -1.97 -22.86
N SER A 46 -11.42 -2.34 -22.87
CA SER A 46 -12.32 -2.15 -21.73
C SER A 46 -12.05 -3.13 -20.58
N SER A 47 -11.27 -4.19 -20.80
CA SER A 47 -10.88 -5.15 -19.75
C SER A 47 -9.69 -6.01 -20.20
N ILE A 48 -9.08 -6.72 -19.25
CA ILE A 48 -8.08 -7.76 -19.56
C ILE A 48 -8.66 -8.87 -20.43
N ALA A 49 -9.89 -9.29 -20.19
CA ALA A 49 -10.53 -10.36 -20.98
C ALA A 49 -10.65 -9.98 -22.46
N THR A 50 -11.04 -8.73 -22.73
CA THR A 50 -11.13 -8.23 -24.13
C THR A 50 -9.77 -7.97 -24.76
N MET A 51 -8.70 -7.77 -23.96
CA MET A 51 -7.31 -7.60 -24.43
C MET A 51 -6.64 -8.93 -24.82
N GLN A 52 -7.17 -10.10 -24.43
CA GLN A 52 -6.54 -11.41 -24.65
C GLN A 52 -6.18 -11.66 -26.14
N ALA A 53 -7.03 -11.22 -27.07
CA ALA A 53 -6.77 -11.36 -28.50
C ALA A 53 -5.52 -10.58 -28.95
N GLN A 54 -5.24 -9.42 -28.34
CA GLN A 54 -4.04 -8.62 -28.61
C GLN A 54 -2.79 -9.31 -28.07
N PHE A 55 -2.84 -9.87 -26.87
CA PHE A 55 -1.71 -10.60 -26.29
C PHE A 55 -1.24 -11.78 -27.14
N GLN A 56 -2.15 -12.38 -27.92
CA GLN A 56 -1.83 -13.50 -28.83
C GLN A 56 -1.32 -13.04 -30.20
N LYS A 57 -1.75 -11.86 -30.69
CA LYS A 57 -1.48 -11.36 -32.05
C LYS A 57 -0.25 -10.45 -32.11
N VAL A 58 0.01 -9.72 -31.05
CA VAL A 58 1.11 -8.76 -30.98
C VAL A 58 2.39 -9.48 -30.55
N SER A 59 3.50 -9.14 -31.22
CA SER A 59 4.83 -9.63 -30.85
C SER A 59 5.74 -8.46 -30.61
N ALA A 60 6.42 -8.45 -29.47
CA ALA A 60 7.36 -7.40 -29.09
C ALA A 60 8.48 -7.96 -28.22
N LYS A 61 9.66 -7.37 -28.32
CA LYS A 61 10.81 -7.66 -27.46
C LYS A 61 10.66 -7.03 -26.08
N SER A 62 9.95 -5.90 -26.00
CA SER A 62 9.66 -5.18 -24.76
C SER A 62 8.20 -4.76 -24.74
N ALA A 63 7.54 -4.98 -23.59
CA ALA A 63 6.14 -4.62 -23.43
C ALA A 63 5.85 -4.16 -22.00
N LEU A 64 5.01 -3.13 -21.87
CA LEU A 64 4.46 -2.65 -20.62
C LEU A 64 2.95 -2.82 -20.66
N GLY A 65 2.31 -3.08 -19.54
CA GLY A 65 0.89 -3.33 -19.46
C GLY A 65 0.23 -2.81 -18.20
N HIS A 66 -1.02 -2.40 -18.35
CA HIS A 66 -1.79 -1.70 -17.34
C HIS A 66 -3.17 -2.34 -17.14
N THR A 67 -3.62 -2.45 -15.88
CA THR A 67 -5.02 -2.71 -15.52
C THR A 67 -5.59 -1.52 -14.76
N ARG A 68 -6.75 -1.02 -15.16
CA ARG A 68 -7.33 0.23 -14.65
C ARG A 68 -8.44 0.01 -13.65
N LEU A 69 -8.33 0.67 -12.49
CA LEU A 69 -9.44 0.96 -11.60
C LEU A 69 -9.87 2.43 -11.83
N ALA A 70 -11.08 2.63 -12.34
CA ALA A 70 -11.60 3.95 -12.69
C ALA A 70 -12.11 4.68 -11.43
N ILE A 71 -11.30 5.54 -10.86
CA ILE A 71 -11.64 6.41 -9.73
C ILE A 71 -11.85 7.84 -10.22
N VAL A 72 -10.83 8.46 -10.82
CA VAL A 72 -10.90 9.81 -11.40
C VAL A 72 -11.02 9.73 -12.92
N GLY A 73 -11.80 10.64 -13.53
CA GLY A 73 -11.95 10.74 -14.99
C GLY A 73 -12.88 9.69 -15.63
N GLY A 74 -13.60 8.90 -14.85
CA GLY A 74 -14.60 7.95 -15.36
C GLY A 74 -14.04 6.98 -16.41
N THR A 75 -14.76 6.73 -17.49
CA THR A 75 -14.36 5.78 -18.56
C THR A 75 -13.28 6.31 -19.50
N CYS A 76 -13.03 7.62 -19.53
CA CYS A 76 -12.13 8.25 -20.52
C CYS A 76 -10.63 8.12 -20.20
N GLY A 77 -10.24 7.58 -19.05
CA GLY A 77 -8.85 7.56 -18.57
C GLY A 77 -8.07 6.29 -18.86
N ALA A 78 -8.32 5.62 -19.98
CA ALA A 78 -7.58 4.40 -20.33
C ALA A 78 -6.09 4.71 -20.53
N GLN A 79 -5.24 4.00 -19.78
CA GLN A 79 -3.78 4.07 -19.92
C GLN A 79 -3.30 3.02 -20.94
N PRO A 80 -2.07 3.14 -21.48
CA PRO A 80 -1.03 4.12 -21.15
C PRO A 80 -1.31 5.52 -21.73
N PHE A 81 -0.67 6.55 -21.12
CA PHE A 81 -0.65 7.92 -21.65
C PHE A 81 0.58 8.16 -22.50
N CYS A 82 0.47 9.12 -23.42
CA CYS A 82 1.55 9.52 -24.32
C CYS A 82 1.72 11.03 -24.28
N SER A 83 2.97 11.52 -24.34
CA SER A 83 3.26 12.95 -24.53
C SER A 83 2.75 13.45 -25.88
N CYS A 84 2.61 14.77 -26.04
CA CYS A 84 2.12 15.38 -27.28
C CYS A 84 3.01 15.06 -28.49
N ASP A 85 4.33 14.91 -28.28
CA ASP A 85 5.30 14.55 -29.32
C ASP A 85 5.44 13.03 -29.54
N GLY A 86 4.74 12.20 -28.77
CA GLY A 86 4.81 10.73 -28.85
C GLY A 86 6.09 10.11 -28.26
N MET A 87 6.95 10.90 -27.65
CA MET A 87 8.27 10.40 -27.20
C MET A 87 8.27 9.83 -25.78
N ILE A 88 7.28 10.14 -24.97
CA ILE A 88 7.14 9.61 -23.61
C ILE A 88 5.85 8.82 -23.50
N MET A 89 5.96 7.60 -23.01
CA MET A 89 4.83 6.75 -22.64
C MET A 89 4.83 6.50 -21.13
N LEU A 90 3.64 6.55 -20.52
CA LEU A 90 3.46 6.49 -19.07
C LEU A 90 2.38 5.50 -18.69
N GLU A 91 2.70 4.64 -17.72
CA GLU A 91 1.74 3.91 -16.91
C GLU A 91 1.82 4.37 -15.46
N HIS A 92 0.68 4.62 -14.85
CA HIS A 92 0.53 5.14 -13.50
C HIS A 92 -0.40 4.25 -12.67
N ASN A 93 0.09 3.80 -11.53
CA ASN A 93 -0.70 3.21 -10.45
C ASN A 93 -0.66 4.15 -9.25
N GLY A 94 -1.71 4.91 -9.02
CA GLY A 94 -1.76 5.88 -7.92
C GLY A 94 -2.85 6.92 -8.08
N GLU A 95 -2.66 8.03 -7.37
CA GLU A 95 -3.54 9.22 -7.38
C GLU A 95 -2.71 10.48 -7.20
N ILE A 96 -2.97 11.51 -8.02
CA ILE A 96 -2.33 12.83 -7.92
C ILE A 96 -3.37 13.83 -7.44
N TYR A 97 -3.28 14.24 -6.18
CA TYR A 97 -4.30 15.07 -5.52
C TYR A 97 -4.33 16.52 -6.05
N ASN A 98 -3.18 17.08 -6.45
CA ASN A 98 -3.07 18.44 -6.98
C ASN A 98 -3.18 18.53 -8.51
N TYR A 99 -3.72 17.50 -9.18
CA TYR A 99 -3.76 17.44 -10.65
C TYR A 99 -4.54 18.60 -11.29
N LYS A 100 -5.60 19.11 -10.66
CA LYS A 100 -6.42 20.21 -11.17
C LYS A 100 -5.59 21.49 -11.34
N GLU A 101 -4.72 21.79 -10.36
CA GLU A 101 -3.83 22.96 -10.39
C GLU A 101 -2.72 22.80 -11.42
N ILE A 102 -2.13 21.60 -11.49
CA ILE A 102 -1.10 21.27 -12.49
C ILE A 102 -1.70 21.37 -13.89
N ARG A 103 -2.86 20.76 -14.13
CA ARG A 103 -3.57 20.81 -15.40
C ARG A 103 -3.81 22.23 -15.87
N LYS A 104 -4.34 23.11 -15.02
CA LYS A 104 -4.59 24.53 -15.33
C LYS A 104 -3.35 25.27 -15.82
N LYS A 105 -2.15 24.88 -15.38
CA LYS A 105 -0.88 25.44 -15.85
C LYS A 105 -0.47 24.85 -17.20
N LEU A 106 -0.68 23.54 -17.39
CA LEU A 106 -0.20 22.80 -18.56
C LEU A 106 -1.11 22.93 -19.78
N GLU A 107 -2.42 23.06 -19.63
CA GLU A 107 -3.40 23.17 -20.74
C GLU A 107 -3.19 24.39 -21.65
N LYS A 108 -2.31 25.32 -21.25
CA LYS A 108 -1.87 26.43 -22.10
C LYS A 108 -0.87 26.01 -23.18
N ARG A 109 -0.24 24.84 -23.03
CA ARG A 109 0.86 24.35 -23.88
C ARG A 109 0.66 22.93 -24.37
N HIS A 110 -0.20 22.16 -23.71
CA HIS A 110 -0.47 20.75 -23.96
C HIS A 110 -1.96 20.51 -24.20
N GLU A 111 -2.26 19.60 -25.11
CA GLU A 111 -3.60 19.11 -25.34
C GLU A 111 -3.86 17.90 -24.45
N PHE A 112 -4.92 17.97 -23.65
CA PHE A 112 -5.34 16.89 -22.78
C PHE A 112 -6.43 16.07 -23.45
N SER A 113 -6.26 14.76 -23.49
CA SER A 113 -7.20 13.80 -24.07
C SER A 113 -8.23 13.28 -23.06
N THR A 114 -7.95 13.43 -21.76
CA THR A 114 -8.78 12.90 -20.67
C THR A 114 -8.99 13.93 -19.56
N THR A 115 -9.78 13.58 -18.57
CA THR A 115 -9.97 14.36 -17.34
C THR A 115 -9.32 13.71 -16.12
N THR A 116 -8.41 12.73 -16.35
CA THR A 116 -7.76 12.02 -15.26
C THR A 116 -6.65 12.84 -14.61
N ASP A 117 -6.35 12.46 -13.38
CA ASP A 117 -5.20 12.94 -12.62
C ASP A 117 -3.86 12.49 -13.23
N SER A 118 -3.83 11.32 -13.85
CA SER A 118 -2.62 10.68 -14.35
C SER A 118 -1.99 11.42 -15.55
N GLU A 119 -2.79 12.03 -16.41
CA GLU A 119 -2.31 12.65 -17.66
C GLU A 119 -1.42 13.86 -17.41
N VAL A 120 -1.57 14.56 -16.28
CA VAL A 120 -0.68 15.68 -15.93
C VAL A 120 0.79 15.26 -15.78
N ILE A 121 1.04 13.99 -15.42
CA ILE A 121 2.39 13.48 -15.19
C ILE A 121 3.18 13.43 -16.50
N VAL A 122 2.58 12.93 -17.59
CA VAL A 122 3.28 12.81 -18.87
C VAL A 122 3.62 14.17 -19.45
N HIS A 123 2.74 15.17 -19.30
CA HIS A 123 3.00 16.54 -19.80
C HIS A 123 4.01 17.30 -18.93
N LEU A 124 4.06 17.07 -17.61
CA LEU A 124 5.16 17.58 -16.78
C LEU A 124 6.50 16.99 -17.19
N LEU A 125 6.54 15.68 -17.45
CA LEU A 125 7.76 15.01 -17.93
C LEU A 125 8.21 15.56 -19.27
N GLU A 126 7.29 15.78 -20.22
CA GLU A 126 7.55 16.36 -21.52
C GLU A 126 8.21 17.74 -21.38
N ASP A 127 7.64 18.65 -20.58
CA ASP A 127 8.21 19.98 -20.31
C ASP A 127 9.61 19.91 -19.69
N HIS A 128 9.79 19.03 -18.71
CA HIS A 128 11.07 18.93 -18.00
C HIS A 128 12.17 18.28 -18.85
N LEU A 129 11.83 17.35 -19.73
CA LEU A 129 12.79 16.70 -20.63
C LEU A 129 13.40 17.64 -21.67
N LEU A 130 12.77 18.79 -21.99
CA LEU A 130 13.34 19.78 -22.90
C LEU A 130 14.72 20.29 -22.43
N LYS A 131 15.00 20.27 -21.13
CA LYS A 131 16.21 20.85 -20.52
C LYS A 131 16.96 19.92 -19.57
N ASN A 132 16.51 18.69 -19.41
CA ASN A 132 17.08 17.77 -18.44
C ASN A 132 17.24 16.36 -19.03
N THR A 133 18.11 15.56 -18.41
CA THR A 133 18.12 14.11 -18.59
C THR A 133 16.84 13.49 -18.02
N LEU A 134 16.55 12.22 -18.33
CA LEU A 134 15.37 11.52 -17.81
C LEU A 134 15.32 11.56 -16.28
N VAL A 135 16.43 11.31 -15.58
CA VAL A 135 16.51 11.40 -14.10
C VAL A 135 16.22 12.83 -13.63
N GLY A 136 16.78 13.84 -14.29
CA GLY A 136 16.55 15.25 -13.95
C GLY A 136 15.10 15.67 -14.15
N ALA A 137 14.46 15.23 -15.24
CA ALA A 137 13.05 15.46 -15.51
C ALA A 137 12.16 14.77 -14.47
N ILE A 138 12.41 13.50 -14.12
CA ILE A 138 11.70 12.78 -13.07
C ILE A 138 11.80 13.53 -11.73
N LYS A 139 13.00 13.95 -11.32
CA LYS A 139 13.19 14.71 -10.05
C LYS A 139 12.36 15.98 -10.00
N ARG A 140 12.28 16.73 -11.10
CA ARG A 140 11.46 17.95 -11.18
C ARG A 140 9.97 17.64 -11.19
N THR A 141 9.55 16.63 -11.95
CA THR A 141 8.16 16.19 -12.00
C THR A 141 7.68 15.75 -10.62
N VAL A 142 8.38 14.84 -9.94
CA VAL A 142 7.95 14.34 -8.62
C VAL A 142 7.99 15.43 -7.52
N ALA A 143 8.78 16.48 -7.70
CA ALA A 143 8.79 17.63 -6.78
C ALA A 143 7.52 18.50 -6.90
N GLU A 144 6.82 18.47 -8.03
CA GLU A 144 5.56 19.19 -8.26
C GLU A 144 4.32 18.34 -7.94
N LEU A 145 4.46 17.01 -7.85
CA LEU A 145 3.34 16.11 -7.57
C LEU A 145 3.03 16.03 -6.07
N ASP A 146 1.78 16.28 -5.70
CA ASP A 146 1.20 15.90 -4.43
C ASP A 146 0.32 14.66 -4.65
N GLY A 147 0.83 13.49 -4.26
CA GLY A 147 0.16 12.24 -4.56
C GLY A 147 0.93 11.00 -4.11
N VAL A 148 0.33 9.85 -4.36
CA VAL A 148 0.89 8.52 -4.13
C VAL A 148 0.93 7.77 -5.46
N TYR A 149 2.08 7.18 -5.81
CA TYR A 149 2.25 6.63 -7.16
C TYR A 149 3.34 5.56 -7.28
N ALA A 150 3.12 4.65 -8.22
CA ALA A 150 4.14 3.89 -8.90
C ALA A 150 4.02 4.17 -10.40
N LEU A 151 5.14 4.52 -11.06
CA LEU A 151 5.17 4.89 -12.46
C LEU A 151 6.08 3.94 -13.25
N ALA A 152 5.66 3.60 -14.47
CA ALA A 152 6.54 3.08 -15.49
C ALA A 152 6.55 4.09 -16.66
N ILE A 153 7.72 4.60 -16.98
CA ILE A 153 7.94 5.67 -17.96
C ILE A 153 8.89 5.13 -19.04
N GLN A 154 8.47 5.15 -20.29
CA GLN A 154 9.30 4.77 -21.42
C GLN A 154 9.65 6.00 -22.25
N ASN A 155 10.94 6.26 -22.42
CA ASN A 155 11.45 7.30 -23.30
C ASN A 155 11.80 6.68 -24.67
N MET A 156 10.95 6.92 -25.65
CA MET A 156 11.10 6.35 -27.00
C MET A 156 12.30 6.90 -27.76
N LYS A 157 12.79 8.09 -27.40
CA LYS A 157 13.95 8.71 -28.04
C LYS A 157 15.26 8.05 -27.61
N THR A 158 15.40 7.69 -26.32
CA THR A 158 16.62 7.08 -25.78
C THR A 158 16.51 5.57 -25.62
N GLY A 159 15.28 5.02 -25.66
CA GLY A 159 15.01 3.63 -25.34
C GLY A 159 15.07 3.30 -23.84
N GLU A 160 15.29 4.28 -22.98
CA GLU A 160 15.34 4.09 -21.52
C GLU A 160 13.94 3.88 -20.97
N THR A 161 13.85 3.02 -19.94
CA THR A 161 12.64 2.85 -19.13
C THR A 161 12.94 3.25 -17.69
N ALA A 162 12.07 4.06 -17.08
CA ALA A 162 12.17 4.41 -15.67
C ALA A 162 11.01 3.80 -14.88
N LEU A 163 11.35 3.21 -13.73
CA LEU A 163 10.40 2.73 -12.73
C LEU A 163 10.52 3.63 -11.50
N VAL A 164 9.45 4.30 -11.12
CA VAL A 164 9.48 5.32 -10.06
C VAL A 164 8.47 4.95 -8.97
N ARG A 165 8.85 5.16 -7.71
CA ARG A 165 7.98 4.95 -6.55
C ARG A 165 7.84 6.23 -5.75
N ASP A 166 6.64 6.50 -5.23
CA ASP A 166 6.34 7.68 -4.42
C ASP A 166 7.21 7.79 -3.16
N ARG A 167 7.21 8.98 -2.58
CA ARG A 167 8.08 9.40 -1.47
C ARG A 167 8.06 8.45 -0.27
N ILE A 168 6.89 7.99 0.15
CA ILE A 168 6.69 7.11 1.32
C ILE A 168 6.62 5.64 0.89
N GLY A 169 6.41 5.37 -0.40
CA GLY A 169 6.25 4.04 -0.94
C GLY A 169 4.87 3.46 -0.67
N VAL A 170 3.83 4.31 -0.68
CA VAL A 170 2.43 3.90 -0.52
C VAL A 170 2.04 2.92 -1.62
N ARG A 171 2.45 3.19 -2.87
CA ARG A 171 2.23 2.25 -3.97
C ARG A 171 3.47 1.39 -4.18
N GLN A 172 3.28 0.07 -4.07
CA GLN A 172 4.38 -0.86 -4.27
C GLN A 172 4.71 -1.07 -5.75
N LEU A 173 5.98 -1.36 -6.00
CA LEU A 173 6.49 -1.77 -7.29
C LEU A 173 7.69 -2.70 -7.10
N TYR A 174 7.64 -3.86 -7.73
CA TYR A 174 8.68 -4.89 -7.66
C TYR A 174 9.32 -5.10 -9.03
N TYR A 175 10.56 -5.55 -9.04
CA TYR A 175 11.25 -5.96 -10.25
C TYR A 175 12.12 -7.21 -10.01
N ALA A 176 12.43 -7.89 -11.09
CA ALA A 176 13.39 -8.96 -11.14
C ALA A 176 14.30 -8.79 -12.36
N ASP A 177 15.58 -9.06 -12.17
CA ASP A 177 16.60 -9.00 -13.21
C ASP A 177 17.06 -10.42 -13.52
N THR A 178 16.69 -10.92 -14.70
CA THR A 178 17.04 -12.25 -15.17
C THR A 178 18.09 -12.19 -16.28
N SER A 179 18.58 -13.33 -16.72
CA SER A 179 19.49 -13.42 -17.88
C SER A 179 18.84 -12.95 -19.19
N ASN A 180 17.53 -13.15 -19.34
CA ASN A 180 16.82 -12.94 -20.61
C ASN A 180 16.07 -11.62 -20.68
N PHE A 181 15.63 -11.09 -19.53
CA PHE A 181 14.84 -9.86 -19.45
C PHE A 181 14.85 -9.26 -18.05
N ILE A 182 14.42 -8.00 -17.95
CA ILE A 182 14.04 -7.36 -16.71
C ILE A 182 12.51 -7.30 -16.68
N ALA A 183 11.90 -7.82 -15.62
CA ALA A 183 10.46 -7.76 -15.41
C ALA A 183 10.11 -6.92 -14.18
N PHE A 184 8.96 -6.23 -14.23
CA PHE A 184 8.43 -5.48 -13.08
C PHE A 184 6.92 -5.65 -12.96
N ALA A 185 6.39 -5.51 -11.75
CA ALA A 185 4.96 -5.58 -11.49
C ALA A 185 4.58 -4.88 -10.17
N SER A 186 3.32 -4.46 -10.07
CA SER A 186 2.72 -3.95 -8.83
C SER A 186 2.66 -5.02 -7.73
N GLU A 187 2.64 -6.31 -8.07
CA GLU A 187 2.58 -7.42 -7.13
C GLU A 187 3.59 -8.52 -7.51
N ARG A 188 4.21 -9.16 -6.50
CA ARG A 188 5.22 -10.21 -6.72
C ARG A 188 4.65 -11.45 -7.38
N LYS A 189 3.39 -11.82 -7.03
CA LYS A 189 2.73 -12.99 -7.63
C LYS A 189 2.64 -12.91 -9.16
N ALA A 190 2.60 -11.69 -9.74
CA ALA A 190 2.64 -11.53 -11.18
C ALA A 190 4.01 -11.91 -11.77
N LEU A 191 5.11 -11.60 -11.08
CA LEU A 191 6.46 -12.03 -11.46
C LEU A 191 6.61 -13.55 -11.33
N TRP A 192 6.10 -14.13 -10.24
CA TRP A 192 6.12 -15.60 -10.06
C TRP A 192 5.26 -16.34 -11.08
N ARG A 193 4.14 -15.72 -11.50
CA ARG A 193 3.25 -16.29 -12.52
C ARG A 193 3.95 -16.61 -13.83
N ILE A 194 4.96 -15.85 -14.19
CA ILE A 194 5.77 -16.07 -15.41
C ILE A 194 7.02 -16.91 -15.16
N GLY A 195 7.13 -17.55 -13.99
CA GLY A 195 8.18 -18.51 -13.68
C GLY A 195 9.50 -17.91 -13.21
N ILE A 196 9.51 -16.64 -12.80
CA ILE A 196 10.74 -16.00 -12.24
C ILE A 196 11.13 -16.72 -10.95
N GLN A 197 12.36 -17.22 -10.90
CA GLN A 197 12.97 -17.87 -9.74
C GLN A 197 13.97 -16.95 -9.03
N GLU A 198 14.40 -15.88 -9.70
CA GLU A 198 15.32 -14.89 -9.19
C GLU A 198 14.69 -14.02 -8.10
N PRO A 199 15.53 -13.36 -7.27
CA PRO A 199 15.04 -12.44 -6.24
C PRO A 199 14.17 -11.33 -6.82
N THR A 200 12.93 -11.27 -6.35
CA THR A 200 12.11 -10.08 -6.57
C THR A 200 12.55 -8.97 -5.62
N ARG A 201 12.88 -7.82 -6.16
CA ARG A 201 13.35 -6.65 -5.41
C ARG A 201 12.30 -5.56 -5.40
N ARG A 202 12.22 -4.82 -4.30
CA ARG A 202 11.38 -3.62 -4.21
C ARG A 202 12.07 -2.42 -4.82
N ILE A 203 11.32 -1.55 -5.49
CA ILE A 203 11.77 -0.18 -5.72
C ILE A 203 11.57 0.56 -4.40
N MET A 204 12.63 1.21 -3.93
CA MET A 204 12.61 1.87 -2.62
C MET A 204 11.76 3.15 -2.65
N PRO A 205 11.15 3.54 -1.52
CA PRO A 205 10.44 4.81 -1.41
C PRO A 205 11.26 6.00 -1.90
N GLY A 206 10.63 6.89 -2.67
CA GLY A 206 11.27 8.07 -3.22
C GLY A 206 12.36 7.81 -4.26
N SER A 207 12.45 6.59 -4.80
CA SER A 207 13.51 6.19 -5.73
C SER A 207 12.97 5.96 -7.15
N ALA A 208 13.88 6.10 -8.11
CA ALA A 208 13.71 5.67 -9.50
C ALA A 208 14.79 4.67 -9.88
N ILE A 209 14.42 3.65 -10.67
CA ILE A 209 15.35 2.78 -11.35
C ILE A 209 15.28 3.11 -12.84
N ILE A 210 16.42 3.47 -13.43
CA ILE A 210 16.55 3.65 -14.87
C ILE A 210 17.13 2.38 -15.47
N ILE A 211 16.47 1.89 -16.50
CA ILE A 211 16.84 0.70 -17.27
C ILE A 211 17.25 1.15 -18.66
N SER A 212 18.53 0.95 -19.02
CA SER A 212 19.01 1.27 -20.35
C SER A 212 18.49 0.28 -21.41
N PRO A 213 18.57 0.61 -22.71
CA PRO A 213 18.21 -0.33 -23.79
C PRO A 213 18.98 -1.66 -23.75
N GLU A 214 20.20 -1.66 -23.18
CA GLU A 214 21.04 -2.85 -23.00
C GLU A 214 20.70 -3.64 -21.72
N GLY A 215 19.69 -3.18 -20.95
CA GLY A 215 19.27 -3.83 -19.70
C GLY A 215 20.16 -3.51 -18.49
N ARG A 216 20.90 -2.41 -18.49
CA ARG A 216 21.64 -1.95 -17.30
C ARG A 216 20.72 -1.19 -16.36
N LEU A 217 20.80 -1.51 -15.07
CA LEU A 217 20.00 -0.91 -14.01
C LEU A 217 20.80 0.13 -13.23
N GLN A 218 20.24 1.32 -13.06
CA GLN A 218 20.80 2.36 -12.17
C GLN A 218 19.70 2.91 -11.26
N SER A 219 19.96 2.96 -9.96
CA SER A 219 19.02 3.49 -8.96
C SER A 219 19.38 4.92 -8.58
N PHE A 220 18.37 5.76 -8.45
CA PHE A 220 18.50 7.17 -8.10
C PHE A 220 17.47 7.56 -7.04
N GLN A 221 17.87 8.33 -6.02
CA GLN A 221 16.93 9.01 -5.14
C GLN A 221 16.34 10.20 -5.89
N VAL A 222 15.00 10.25 -6.00
CA VAL A 222 14.28 11.31 -6.72
C VAL A 222 13.42 12.18 -5.81
N ALA A 223 13.06 11.68 -4.62
CA ALA A 223 12.39 12.43 -3.57
C ALA A 223 12.84 11.92 -2.20
N ASP A 224 12.98 12.81 -1.22
CA ASP A 224 13.25 12.40 0.17
C ASP A 224 11.96 11.92 0.83
N PRO A 225 11.96 10.75 1.49
CA PRO A 225 10.79 10.21 2.20
C PRO A 225 10.29 11.17 3.29
N ILE A 226 11.21 11.77 4.03
CA ILE A 226 10.95 12.74 5.10
C ILE A 226 11.88 13.95 4.95
N PRO A 227 11.54 15.11 5.55
CA PRO A 227 12.44 16.27 5.54
C PRO A 227 13.79 15.95 6.20
N GLN A 228 14.90 16.23 5.50
CA GLN A 228 16.26 15.97 6.03
C GLN A 228 16.61 16.78 7.29
N LYS A 229 15.99 17.97 7.46
CA LYS A 229 16.17 18.82 8.63
C LYS A 229 14.81 19.15 9.21
N VAL A 230 14.58 18.69 10.45
CA VAL A 230 13.36 18.96 11.21
C VAL A 230 13.69 19.93 12.34
N ARG A 231 12.97 21.04 12.38
CA ARG A 231 13.02 22.01 13.49
C ARG A 231 11.75 21.87 14.32
N ILE A 232 11.89 21.77 15.65
CA ILE A 232 10.73 21.76 16.53
C ILE A 232 10.10 23.15 16.55
N VAL A 233 8.90 23.25 16.03
CA VAL A 233 8.07 24.46 15.93
C VAL A 233 7.00 24.46 17.01
N HIS A 234 6.30 23.34 17.18
CA HIS A 234 5.17 23.20 18.09
C HIS A 234 5.65 22.72 19.47
N ARG A 235 5.79 23.68 20.41
CA ARG A 235 6.29 23.42 21.77
C ARG A 235 5.21 23.45 22.85
N THR A 236 3.98 23.81 22.50
CA THR A 236 2.82 23.82 23.40
C THR A 236 1.73 22.94 22.83
N MET A 237 0.90 22.36 23.71
CA MET A 237 -0.23 21.53 23.30
C MET A 237 -1.19 22.29 22.37
N VAL A 238 -1.47 23.55 22.64
CA VAL A 238 -2.36 24.38 21.81
C VAL A 238 -1.81 24.51 20.38
N SER A 239 -0.56 24.95 20.24
CA SER A 239 0.08 25.10 18.92
C SER A 239 0.18 23.77 18.16
N ALA A 240 0.48 22.66 18.86
CA ALA A 240 0.58 21.34 18.27
C ALA A 240 -0.77 20.85 17.73
N VAL A 241 -1.84 21.02 18.52
CA VAL A 241 -3.20 20.62 18.12
C VAL A 241 -3.71 21.46 16.95
N GLU A 242 -3.48 22.77 16.95
CA GLU A 242 -3.89 23.66 15.85
C GLU A 242 -3.17 23.32 14.54
N GLY A 243 -1.84 23.18 14.59
CA GLY A 243 -1.03 22.80 13.42
C GLY A 243 -1.45 21.44 12.86
N TYR A 244 -1.61 20.46 13.75
CA TYR A 244 -2.05 19.11 13.36
C TYR A 244 -3.47 19.10 12.80
N LYS A 245 -4.44 19.79 13.45
CA LYS A 245 -5.81 19.91 12.96
C LYS A 245 -5.85 20.44 11.53
N LYS A 246 -5.12 21.54 11.28
CA LYS A 246 -5.06 22.14 9.95
C LYS A 246 -4.54 21.15 8.91
N ALA A 247 -3.38 20.56 9.15
CA ALA A 247 -2.77 19.62 8.22
C ALA A 247 -3.66 18.37 7.97
N LEU A 248 -4.27 17.82 9.01
CA LEU A 248 -5.13 16.63 8.87
C LEU A 248 -6.42 16.94 8.11
N VAL A 249 -7.06 18.10 8.36
CA VAL A 249 -8.27 18.50 7.62
C VAL A 249 -7.95 18.69 6.13
N GLU A 250 -6.87 19.40 5.80
CA GLU A 250 -6.42 19.58 4.42
C GLU A 250 -6.08 18.23 3.75
N ALA A 251 -5.44 17.30 4.48
CA ALA A 251 -5.17 15.95 4.00
C ALA A 251 -6.45 15.15 3.74
N MET A 252 -7.45 15.30 4.60
CA MET A 252 -8.77 14.67 4.43
C MET A 252 -9.51 15.25 3.22
N GLU A 253 -9.55 16.57 3.06
CA GLU A 253 -10.18 17.25 1.93
C GLU A 253 -9.59 16.76 0.59
N LYS A 254 -8.25 16.71 0.47
CA LYS A 254 -7.56 16.18 -0.72
C LYS A 254 -8.02 14.75 -1.06
N ARG A 255 -8.21 13.90 -0.06
CA ARG A 255 -8.50 12.46 -0.22
C ARG A 255 -9.97 12.13 -0.34
N THR A 256 -10.85 13.09 -0.08
CA THR A 256 -12.32 12.90 -0.12
C THR A 256 -13.00 13.76 -1.18
N GLN A 257 -12.26 14.65 -1.85
CA GLN A 257 -12.82 15.51 -2.88
C GLN A 257 -13.48 14.69 -3.99
N ASP A 258 -14.63 15.19 -4.47
CA ASP A 258 -15.40 14.62 -5.58
C ASP A 258 -16.09 13.27 -5.28
N PHE A 259 -16.09 12.79 -4.00
CA PHE A 259 -16.80 11.57 -3.62
C PHE A 259 -18.13 11.85 -2.94
N GLN A 260 -19.14 11.04 -3.29
CA GLN A 260 -20.45 11.04 -2.62
C GLN A 260 -20.55 9.97 -1.54
N GLU A 261 -19.72 8.91 -1.65
CA GLU A 261 -19.69 7.80 -0.72
C GLU A 261 -18.26 7.27 -0.57
N ILE A 262 -17.84 7.00 0.67
CA ILE A 262 -16.55 6.36 1.01
C ILE A 262 -16.72 5.38 2.16
N GLY A 263 -15.81 4.37 2.19
CA GLY A 263 -15.68 3.46 3.32
C GLY A 263 -14.53 3.87 4.25
N ILE A 264 -14.60 3.40 5.49
CA ILE A 264 -13.50 3.53 6.48
C ILE A 264 -13.15 2.14 7.00
N ILE A 265 -11.87 1.78 7.01
CA ILE A 265 -11.38 0.64 7.79
C ILE A 265 -11.39 1.05 9.26
N PHE A 266 -12.33 0.50 10.03
CA PHE A 266 -12.70 1.01 11.35
C PHE A 266 -12.36 0.02 12.46
N SER A 267 -11.27 0.26 13.18
CA SER A 267 -10.84 -0.55 14.33
C SER A 267 -11.38 -0.02 15.67
N GLY A 268 -12.07 1.12 15.69
CA GLY A 268 -12.46 1.83 16.91
C GLY A 268 -11.29 2.43 17.71
N GLY A 269 -10.06 2.37 17.19
CA GLY A 269 -8.92 3.13 17.71
C GLY A 269 -9.05 4.62 17.38
N ILE A 270 -8.37 5.49 18.15
CA ILE A 270 -8.45 6.95 17.99
C ILE A 270 -8.16 7.41 16.55
N ASP A 271 -7.30 6.71 15.83
CA ASP A 271 -6.90 7.04 14.46
C ASP A 271 -8.09 6.89 13.50
N SER A 272 -8.69 5.69 13.48
CA SER A 272 -9.87 5.42 12.64
C SER A 272 -11.08 6.25 13.06
N VAL A 273 -11.23 6.55 14.35
CA VAL A 273 -12.29 7.42 14.87
C VAL A 273 -12.14 8.85 14.35
N LEU A 274 -10.94 9.42 14.39
CA LEU A 274 -10.69 10.76 13.85
C LEU A 274 -10.94 10.82 12.33
N ILE A 275 -10.48 9.82 11.59
CA ILE A 275 -10.73 9.71 10.15
C ILE A 275 -12.24 9.64 9.87
N ALA A 276 -12.98 8.75 10.55
CA ALA A 276 -14.42 8.60 10.38
C ALA A 276 -15.19 9.88 10.72
N TYR A 277 -14.85 10.51 11.85
CA TYR A 277 -15.49 11.74 12.31
C TYR A 277 -15.27 12.93 11.37
N LEU A 278 -14.05 13.08 10.82
CA LEU A 278 -13.74 14.13 9.85
C LEU A 278 -14.37 13.82 8.49
N ALA A 279 -14.30 12.57 8.04
CA ALA A 279 -14.91 12.14 6.78
C ALA A 279 -16.43 12.41 6.76
N ALA A 280 -17.14 12.12 7.85
CA ALA A 280 -18.58 12.36 7.98
C ALA A 280 -18.98 13.86 7.87
N LYS A 281 -18.01 14.78 7.97
CA LYS A 281 -18.23 16.22 7.75
C LYS A 281 -17.92 16.67 6.31
N LEU A 282 -17.18 15.85 5.56
CA LEU A 282 -16.68 16.19 4.23
C LEU A 282 -17.42 15.44 3.11
N VAL A 283 -17.95 14.26 3.40
CA VAL A 283 -18.59 13.37 2.42
C VAL A 283 -20.04 13.08 2.84
N PRO A 284 -20.98 13.12 1.91
CA PRO A 284 -22.42 12.91 2.21
C PRO A 284 -22.72 11.55 2.82
N LYS A 285 -22.02 10.49 2.40
CA LYS A 285 -22.21 9.14 2.93
C LYS A 285 -20.86 8.50 3.29
N VAL A 286 -20.71 8.18 4.57
CA VAL A 286 -19.53 7.50 5.10
C VAL A 286 -19.96 6.25 5.84
N VAL A 287 -19.39 5.10 5.47
CA VAL A 287 -19.69 3.82 6.08
C VAL A 287 -18.42 3.24 6.71
N CYS A 288 -18.49 2.96 8.00
CA CYS A 288 -17.41 2.31 8.74
C CYS A 288 -17.52 0.79 8.62
N TYR A 289 -16.41 0.12 8.33
CA TYR A 289 -16.35 -1.34 8.20
C TYR A 289 -15.37 -1.91 9.21
N THR A 290 -15.83 -2.87 9.99
CA THR A 290 -15.00 -3.62 10.93
C THR A 290 -15.22 -5.13 10.76
N CYS A 291 -14.24 -5.92 11.21
CA CYS A 291 -14.34 -7.36 11.18
C CYS A 291 -13.61 -7.95 12.39
N GLY A 292 -14.16 -9.00 12.93
CA GLY A 292 -13.56 -9.76 14.02
C GLY A 292 -14.30 -11.07 14.29
N VAL A 293 -13.82 -11.80 15.26
CA VAL A 293 -14.51 -12.99 15.77
C VAL A 293 -15.71 -12.54 16.61
N ARG A 294 -16.78 -13.31 16.56
CA ARG A 294 -17.97 -13.03 17.35
C ARG A 294 -17.65 -12.81 18.83
N GLY A 295 -18.08 -11.67 19.37
CA GLY A 295 -17.86 -11.30 20.77
C GLY A 295 -16.48 -10.68 21.05
N SER A 296 -15.67 -10.41 20.04
CA SER A 296 -14.39 -9.72 20.19
C SER A 296 -14.54 -8.28 20.71
N SER A 297 -13.50 -7.78 21.38
CA SER A 297 -13.50 -6.43 21.98
C SER A 297 -13.62 -5.34 20.91
N ASP A 298 -12.98 -5.49 19.76
CA ASP A 298 -13.04 -4.50 18.69
C ASP A 298 -14.47 -4.35 18.11
N ILE A 299 -15.22 -5.45 17.95
CA ILE A 299 -16.63 -5.39 17.51
C ILE A 299 -17.48 -4.65 18.55
N ALA A 300 -17.34 -5.00 19.83
CA ALA A 300 -18.10 -4.35 20.91
C ALA A 300 -17.81 -2.84 20.98
N TYR A 301 -16.53 -2.46 20.87
CA TYR A 301 -16.14 -1.05 20.83
C TYR A 301 -16.59 -0.33 19.56
N ALA A 302 -16.55 -0.98 18.40
CA ALA A 302 -17.01 -0.39 17.15
C ALA A 302 -18.50 -0.02 17.23
N TYR A 303 -19.34 -0.91 17.78
CA TYR A 303 -20.76 -0.61 18.03
C TYR A 303 -20.95 0.56 19.01
N HIS A 304 -20.22 0.54 20.15
CA HIS A 304 -20.31 1.60 21.15
C HIS A 304 -19.94 2.98 20.56
N ILE A 305 -18.86 3.04 19.77
CA ILE A 305 -18.39 4.30 19.17
C ILE A 305 -19.34 4.76 18.06
N ALA A 306 -19.81 3.84 17.23
CA ALA A 306 -20.73 4.15 16.14
C ALA A 306 -22.05 4.74 16.66
N ASP A 307 -22.61 4.16 17.71
CA ASP A 307 -23.80 4.69 18.41
C ASP A 307 -23.55 6.10 18.97
N ARG A 308 -22.43 6.28 19.70
CA ARG A 308 -22.10 7.57 20.35
C ARG A 308 -21.81 8.70 19.38
N LEU A 309 -21.24 8.39 18.21
CA LEU A 309 -20.84 9.38 17.20
C LEU A 309 -21.79 9.42 16.00
N ASN A 310 -22.89 8.66 16.03
CA ASN A 310 -23.86 8.53 14.93
C ASN A 310 -23.18 8.19 13.59
N LEU A 311 -22.33 7.14 13.60
CA LEU A 311 -21.64 6.65 12.42
C LEU A 311 -22.39 5.44 11.84
N ASP A 312 -22.49 5.34 10.53
CA ASP A 312 -22.96 4.12 9.86
C ASP A 312 -21.88 3.04 9.97
N LEU A 313 -22.21 1.91 10.61
CA LEU A 313 -21.27 0.81 10.89
C LEU A 313 -21.79 -0.49 10.31
N LYS A 314 -20.92 -1.17 9.57
CA LYS A 314 -21.13 -2.55 9.11
C LYS A 314 -20.05 -3.48 9.67
N VAL A 315 -20.49 -4.62 10.20
CA VAL A 315 -19.64 -5.57 10.91
C VAL A 315 -19.65 -6.91 10.19
N ALA A 316 -18.47 -7.44 9.91
CA ALA A 316 -18.27 -8.81 9.47
C ALA A 316 -17.85 -9.66 10.68
N GLU A 317 -18.74 -10.53 11.17
CA GLU A 317 -18.41 -11.49 12.21
C GLU A 317 -17.91 -12.79 11.58
N LEU A 318 -16.74 -13.26 12.03
CA LEU A 318 -16.14 -14.49 11.55
C LEU A 318 -16.26 -15.61 12.57
N GLY A 319 -16.74 -16.76 12.12
CA GLY A 319 -16.64 -18.00 12.88
C GLY A 319 -15.30 -18.72 12.60
N LEU A 320 -14.93 -19.66 13.47
CA LEU A 320 -13.69 -20.43 13.38
C LEU A 320 -13.49 -21.08 11.99
N GLY A 321 -14.53 -21.71 11.44
CA GLY A 321 -14.47 -22.35 10.12
C GLY A 321 -14.36 -21.35 8.94
N GLU A 322 -14.79 -20.11 9.13
CA GLU A 322 -14.61 -19.05 8.13
C GLU A 322 -13.18 -18.51 8.16
N VAL A 323 -12.63 -18.28 9.36
CA VAL A 323 -11.22 -17.89 9.52
C VAL A 323 -10.31 -18.92 8.85
N GLU A 324 -10.52 -20.22 9.13
CA GLU A 324 -9.72 -21.30 8.54
C GLU A 324 -9.76 -21.30 7.00
N LYS A 325 -10.93 -21.06 6.40
CA LYS A 325 -11.08 -20.97 4.93
C LYS A 325 -10.40 -19.73 4.35
N LEU A 326 -10.36 -18.63 5.09
CA LEU A 326 -9.78 -17.38 4.63
C LEU A 326 -8.25 -17.35 4.70
N ILE A 327 -7.63 -18.10 5.60
CA ILE A 327 -6.16 -18.12 5.76
C ILE A 327 -5.42 -18.33 4.44
N PRO A 328 -5.70 -19.40 3.64
CA PRO A 328 -5.01 -19.62 2.36
C PRO A 328 -5.23 -18.47 1.35
N GLU A 329 -6.41 -17.89 1.34
CA GLU A 329 -6.77 -16.78 0.46
C GLU A 329 -5.99 -15.51 0.84
N VAL A 330 -5.97 -15.18 2.13
CA VAL A 330 -5.24 -14.01 2.64
C VAL A 330 -3.74 -14.15 2.38
N ILE A 331 -3.14 -15.32 2.62
CA ILE A 331 -1.74 -15.60 2.32
C ILE A 331 -1.42 -15.30 0.83
N ARG A 332 -2.26 -15.75 -0.10
CA ARG A 332 -2.09 -15.47 -1.53
C ARG A 332 -2.20 -13.97 -1.84
N VAL A 333 -3.15 -13.30 -1.20
CA VAL A 333 -3.39 -11.87 -1.43
C VAL A 333 -2.23 -11.03 -0.93
N ILE A 334 -1.78 -11.24 0.32
CA ILE A 334 -0.70 -10.44 0.90
C ILE A 334 0.69 -10.89 0.46
N GLU A 335 0.79 -12.08 -0.16
CA GLU A 335 2.06 -12.69 -0.61
C GLU A 335 3.03 -12.93 0.56
N ASP A 336 2.50 -13.42 1.68
CA ASP A 336 3.22 -13.47 2.93
C ASP A 336 2.65 -14.53 3.88
N THR A 337 3.52 -15.23 4.63
CA THR A 337 3.14 -16.23 5.64
C THR A 337 3.53 -15.88 7.05
N ASN A 338 4.14 -14.72 7.28
CA ASN A 338 4.45 -14.28 8.63
C ASN A 338 3.16 -14.23 9.46
N ALA A 339 3.14 -14.95 10.58
CA ALA A 339 1.97 -15.05 11.42
C ALA A 339 1.41 -13.68 11.79
N GLY A 340 2.24 -12.74 12.24
CA GLY A 340 1.80 -11.39 12.55
C GLY A 340 1.19 -10.64 11.37
N GLN A 341 1.68 -10.86 10.14
CA GLN A 341 1.10 -10.25 8.94
C GLN A 341 -0.26 -10.87 8.60
N VAL A 342 -0.37 -12.20 8.67
CA VAL A 342 -1.62 -12.92 8.40
C VAL A 342 -2.70 -12.58 9.43
N GLU A 343 -2.35 -12.53 10.71
CA GLU A 343 -3.26 -12.21 11.81
C GLU A 343 -3.85 -10.81 11.70
N VAL A 344 -3.05 -9.82 11.31
CA VAL A 344 -3.53 -8.45 11.07
C VAL A 344 -4.29 -8.34 9.75
N ALA A 345 -3.90 -9.09 8.73
CA ALA A 345 -4.54 -9.06 7.42
C ALA A 345 -5.97 -9.60 7.43
N LEU A 346 -6.26 -10.63 8.22
CA LEU A 346 -7.56 -11.29 8.23
C LEU A 346 -8.73 -10.37 8.58
N PRO A 347 -8.70 -9.60 9.68
CA PRO A 347 -9.80 -8.68 10.00
C PRO A 347 -9.93 -7.56 8.96
N ILE A 348 -8.81 -7.04 8.44
CA ILE A 348 -8.83 -6.04 7.37
C ILE A 348 -9.48 -6.64 6.12
N TYR A 349 -9.09 -7.87 5.73
CA TYR A 349 -9.65 -8.58 4.59
C TYR A 349 -11.17 -8.78 4.72
N GLY A 350 -11.65 -9.20 5.89
CA GLY A 350 -13.08 -9.36 6.15
C GLY A 350 -13.86 -8.06 6.04
N ALA A 351 -13.35 -6.97 6.59
CA ALA A 351 -13.95 -5.63 6.50
C ALA A 351 -13.98 -5.13 5.04
N VAL A 352 -12.88 -5.26 4.30
CA VAL A 352 -12.77 -4.84 2.89
C VAL A 352 -13.67 -5.68 1.98
N ARG A 353 -13.76 -7.00 2.21
CA ARG A 353 -14.68 -7.88 1.49
C ARG A 353 -16.15 -7.48 1.68
N LEU A 354 -16.51 -7.02 2.87
CA LEU A 354 -17.86 -6.49 3.15
C LEU A 354 -18.11 -5.18 2.42
N ALA A 355 -17.13 -4.24 2.44
CA ALA A 355 -17.20 -2.98 1.73
C ALA A 355 -17.33 -3.18 0.19
N HIS A 356 -16.60 -4.14 -0.37
CA HIS A 356 -16.72 -4.51 -1.79
C HIS A 356 -18.14 -5.00 -2.15
N LYS A 357 -18.77 -5.82 -1.31
CA LYS A 357 -20.16 -6.27 -1.51
C LYS A 357 -21.15 -5.12 -1.53
N ASP A 358 -20.86 -4.04 -0.81
CA ASP A 358 -21.67 -2.84 -0.78
C ASP A 358 -21.37 -1.87 -1.95
N GLY A 359 -20.42 -2.20 -2.81
CA GLY A 359 -20.04 -1.39 -3.97
C GLY A 359 -19.09 -0.23 -3.66
N ILE A 360 -18.50 -0.20 -2.47
CA ILE A 360 -17.50 0.82 -2.10
C ILE A 360 -16.28 0.71 -3.02
N ARG A 361 -15.82 1.84 -3.52
CA ARG A 361 -14.67 1.94 -4.43
C ARG A 361 -13.44 2.60 -3.80
N VAL A 362 -13.63 3.39 -2.75
CA VAL A 362 -12.57 4.09 -2.02
C VAL A 362 -12.78 3.90 -0.52
N MET A 363 -11.69 3.56 0.18
CA MET A 363 -11.67 3.48 1.63
C MET A 363 -10.54 4.33 2.20
N LEU A 364 -10.71 4.82 3.43
CA LEU A 364 -9.67 5.48 4.20
C LEU A 364 -9.22 4.57 5.36
N THR A 365 -7.95 4.74 5.75
CA THR A 365 -7.36 4.04 6.90
C THR A 365 -6.58 4.99 7.80
N GLY A 366 -6.41 4.60 9.07
CA GLY A 366 -5.64 5.33 10.07
C GLY A 366 -4.14 5.01 10.10
N GLN A 367 -3.61 4.37 9.07
CA GLN A 367 -2.19 3.96 9.03
C GLN A 367 -1.23 5.14 9.05
N GLY A 368 -0.08 4.95 9.71
CA GLY A 368 0.95 5.97 9.90
C GLY A 368 0.79 6.81 11.17
N ALA A 369 -0.39 6.80 11.81
CA ALA A 369 -0.64 7.60 13.01
C ALA A 369 0.20 7.17 14.22
N ASP A 370 0.47 5.88 14.37
CA ASP A 370 1.26 5.33 15.46
C ASP A 370 2.71 5.80 15.40
N GLU A 371 3.31 5.73 14.24
CA GLU A 371 4.69 6.12 13.97
C GLU A 371 4.88 7.64 14.08
N LEU A 372 3.88 8.41 13.65
CA LEU A 372 3.94 9.88 13.67
C LEU A 372 3.69 10.48 15.05
N PHE A 373 2.77 9.90 15.82
CA PHE A 373 2.30 10.50 17.09
C PHE A 373 2.62 9.67 18.33
N GLY A 374 3.39 8.58 18.19
CA GLY A 374 3.89 7.80 19.32
C GLY A 374 2.83 6.88 19.93
N GLY A 375 2.14 6.08 19.10
CA GLY A 375 1.05 5.22 19.53
C GLY A 375 1.47 3.87 20.11
N TYR A 376 2.69 3.42 19.91
CA TYR A 376 3.14 2.14 20.42
C TYR A 376 3.54 2.21 21.89
N PRO A 377 3.06 1.28 22.77
CA PRO A 377 3.37 1.32 24.21
C PRO A 377 4.87 1.28 24.55
N TRP A 378 5.69 0.67 23.68
CA TRP A 378 7.13 0.59 23.88
C TRP A 378 7.85 1.93 23.68
N TYR A 379 7.27 2.89 22.95
CA TYR A 379 7.82 4.23 22.78
C TYR A 379 7.94 4.99 24.10
N ALA A 380 6.98 4.81 25.02
CA ALA A 380 7.03 5.39 26.35
C ALA A 380 8.24 4.86 27.16
N LYS A 381 8.54 3.57 27.01
CA LYS A 381 9.71 2.95 27.65
C LYS A 381 11.02 3.48 27.08
N VAL A 382 11.11 3.69 25.75
CA VAL A 382 12.28 4.30 25.12
C VAL A 382 12.45 5.75 25.56
N ALA A 383 11.37 6.55 25.62
CA ALA A 383 11.43 7.92 26.09
C ALA A 383 12.00 8.03 27.51
N GLU A 384 11.60 7.12 28.40
CA GLU A 384 12.06 7.06 29.79
C GLU A 384 13.52 6.61 29.92
N LYS A 385 13.89 5.53 29.21
CA LYS A 385 15.21 4.89 29.38
C LYS A 385 16.32 5.54 28.55
N GLU A 386 16.00 6.00 27.34
CA GLU A 386 16.97 6.46 26.35
C GLU A 386 16.77 7.92 25.93
N GLY A 387 15.64 8.52 26.33
CA GLY A 387 15.29 9.91 26.07
C GLY A 387 14.65 10.17 24.71
N TYR A 388 14.08 11.36 24.57
CA TYR A 388 13.26 11.75 23.41
C TYR A 388 14.03 11.86 22.09
N LYS A 389 15.35 12.06 22.13
CA LYS A 389 16.18 12.07 20.91
C LYS A 389 16.25 10.66 20.29
N LYS A 390 16.44 9.65 21.11
CA LYS A 390 16.43 8.24 20.67
C LYS A 390 15.04 7.80 20.23
N LEU A 391 14.01 8.17 21.00
CA LEU A 391 12.64 7.93 20.60
C LEU A 391 12.34 8.49 19.20
N ARG A 392 12.75 9.74 18.91
CA ARG A 392 12.58 10.33 17.58
C ARG A 392 13.24 9.48 16.50
N GLY A 393 14.44 8.96 16.77
CA GLY A 393 15.13 8.06 15.83
C GLY A 393 14.32 6.82 15.51
N HIS A 394 13.80 6.13 16.53
CA HIS A 394 12.97 4.93 16.35
C HIS A 394 11.66 5.23 15.59
N MET A 395 10.95 6.31 15.96
CA MET A 395 9.71 6.69 15.28
C MET A 395 9.94 7.00 13.78
N VAL A 396 11.06 7.67 13.47
CA VAL A 396 11.45 7.93 12.07
C VAL A 396 11.81 6.64 11.35
N GLU A 397 12.54 5.72 11.98
CA GLU A 397 12.88 4.42 11.41
C GLU A 397 11.61 3.60 11.12
N ASP A 398 10.68 3.51 12.07
CA ASP A 398 9.41 2.82 11.89
C ASP A 398 8.57 3.46 10.75
N LEU A 399 8.52 4.80 10.67
CA LEU A 399 7.86 5.50 9.56
C LEU A 399 8.49 5.15 8.20
N LEU A 400 9.82 5.07 8.13
CA LEU A 400 10.54 4.70 6.91
C LEU A 400 10.38 3.23 6.53
N LEU A 401 9.96 2.36 7.45
CA LEU A 401 9.71 0.94 7.21
C LEU A 401 8.24 0.63 6.90
N LEU A 402 7.33 1.59 7.08
CA LEU A 402 5.89 1.40 6.86
C LEU A 402 5.57 0.79 5.49
N TYR A 403 6.29 1.17 4.44
CA TYR A 403 6.03 0.68 3.09
C TYR A 403 6.01 -0.84 2.98
N LYS A 404 6.83 -1.54 3.77
CA LYS A 404 6.93 -3.02 3.75
C LYS A 404 6.19 -3.68 4.92
N GLU A 405 6.04 -2.98 6.06
CA GLU A 405 5.44 -3.56 7.26
C GLU A 405 3.90 -3.52 7.22
N THR A 406 3.31 -2.48 6.62
CA THR A 406 1.86 -2.27 6.62
C THR A 406 1.29 -1.94 5.25
N LEU A 407 1.87 -0.98 4.52
CA LEU A 407 1.25 -0.39 3.33
C LEU A 407 1.10 -1.40 2.19
N GLU A 408 2.13 -2.21 1.92
CA GLU A 408 2.06 -3.27 0.89
C GLU A 408 0.98 -4.31 1.20
N ARG A 409 0.79 -4.67 2.48
CA ARG A 409 -0.26 -5.61 2.91
C ARG A 409 -1.64 -5.04 2.65
N GLU A 410 -1.90 -3.82 3.09
CA GLU A 410 -3.22 -3.21 3.00
C GLU A 410 -3.61 -2.84 1.57
N ASP A 411 -2.66 -2.34 0.77
CA ASP A 411 -2.89 -2.12 -0.66
C ASP A 411 -3.28 -3.43 -1.37
N LYS A 412 -2.57 -4.54 -1.11
CA LYS A 412 -2.90 -5.84 -1.71
C LYS A 412 -4.28 -6.34 -1.31
N ILE A 413 -4.66 -6.19 -0.05
CA ILE A 413 -5.98 -6.59 0.45
C ILE A 413 -7.09 -5.78 -0.21
N THR A 414 -6.97 -4.46 -0.23
CA THR A 414 -8.00 -3.60 -0.81
C THR A 414 -8.09 -3.78 -2.32
N MET A 415 -6.94 -3.93 -2.99
CA MET A 415 -6.91 -4.15 -4.44
C MET A 415 -7.37 -5.55 -4.87
N ALA A 416 -7.26 -6.56 -4.01
CA ALA A 416 -7.90 -7.86 -4.27
C ALA A 416 -9.44 -7.74 -4.41
N HIS A 417 -10.01 -6.66 -3.89
CA HIS A 417 -11.43 -6.33 -3.94
C HIS A 417 -11.75 -5.09 -4.80
N SER A 418 -10.80 -4.64 -5.62
CA SER A 418 -10.97 -3.47 -6.50
C SER A 418 -11.38 -2.20 -5.72
N ILE A 419 -10.79 -1.99 -4.54
CA ILE A 419 -11.00 -0.82 -3.69
C ILE A 419 -9.70 -0.05 -3.57
N GLU A 420 -9.74 1.26 -3.77
CA GLU A 420 -8.63 2.15 -3.53
C GLU A 420 -8.52 2.50 -2.05
N LEU A 421 -7.34 2.28 -1.45
CA LEU A 421 -7.03 2.71 -0.09
C LEU A 421 -6.31 4.05 -0.09
N ARG A 422 -6.71 4.96 0.81
CA ARG A 422 -6.10 6.27 1.01
C ARG A 422 -5.71 6.46 2.48
N GLU A 423 -4.52 7.03 2.69
CA GLU A 423 -3.84 7.15 3.99
C GLU A 423 -3.66 8.64 4.36
N PRO A 424 -4.64 9.30 5.02
CA PRO A 424 -4.55 10.73 5.33
C PRO A 424 -3.39 11.12 6.24
N PHE A 425 -2.97 10.24 7.16
CA PHE A 425 -1.84 10.52 8.04
C PHE A 425 -0.49 10.56 7.30
N LEU A 426 -0.40 9.91 6.14
CA LEU A 426 0.80 9.92 5.32
C LEU A 426 0.85 11.07 4.30
N ASP A 427 -0.02 12.07 4.45
CA ASP A 427 0.10 13.34 3.73
C ASP A 427 1.42 14.04 4.10
N PRO A 428 2.16 14.60 3.12
CA PRO A 428 3.42 15.28 3.39
C PRO A 428 3.34 16.38 4.44
N ASP A 429 2.24 17.12 4.50
CA ASP A 429 2.04 18.19 5.48
C ASP A 429 1.74 17.63 6.87
N VAL A 430 0.98 16.53 6.97
CA VAL A 430 0.76 15.83 8.26
C VAL A 430 2.08 15.26 8.79
N ILE A 431 2.86 14.59 7.94
CA ILE A 431 4.20 14.09 8.32
C ILE A 431 5.09 15.23 8.80
N ARG A 432 5.15 16.33 8.04
CA ARG A 432 5.96 17.51 8.42
C ARG A 432 5.57 18.06 9.78
N VAL A 433 4.28 18.31 10.00
CA VAL A 433 3.77 18.86 11.27
C VAL A 433 4.04 17.89 12.43
N ALA A 434 3.82 16.58 12.24
CA ALA A 434 4.10 15.58 13.27
C ALA A 434 5.58 15.57 13.68
N LEU A 435 6.49 15.71 12.72
CA LEU A 435 7.92 15.81 12.97
C LEU A 435 8.31 17.13 13.66
N GLU A 436 7.60 18.23 13.41
CA GLU A 436 7.81 19.56 14.03
C GLU A 436 7.25 19.67 15.46
N ILE A 437 6.45 18.72 15.93
CA ILE A 437 5.92 18.67 17.29
C ILE A 437 6.99 18.17 18.29
N ASP A 438 7.09 18.83 19.45
CA ASP A 438 7.88 18.33 20.59
C ASP A 438 7.28 17.00 21.08
N LEU A 439 8.05 15.92 21.01
CA LEU A 439 7.58 14.57 21.35
C LEU A 439 7.05 14.43 22.77
N ARG A 440 7.50 15.28 23.71
CA ARG A 440 6.97 15.31 25.08
C ARG A 440 5.48 15.66 25.15
N LEU A 441 4.95 16.26 24.09
CA LEU A 441 3.50 16.52 23.95
C LEU A 441 2.71 15.26 23.53
N ASN A 442 3.35 14.30 22.86
CA ASN A 442 2.73 13.05 22.39
C ASN A 442 2.95 11.86 23.31
N VAL A 443 4.16 11.74 23.90
CA VAL A 443 4.56 10.60 24.75
C VAL A 443 5.08 11.15 26.07
N LYS A 444 4.52 10.70 27.21
CA LYS A 444 4.82 11.26 28.54
C LYS A 444 5.79 10.45 29.40
N GLY A 445 6.37 9.39 28.88
CA GLY A 445 7.32 8.52 29.59
C GLY A 445 6.70 7.23 30.11
N GLY A 446 7.45 6.46 30.88
CA GLY A 446 7.28 5.03 31.12
C GLY A 446 5.94 4.50 31.63
N ARG A 447 5.10 5.32 32.23
CA ARG A 447 3.73 4.95 32.65
C ARG A 447 2.64 5.41 31.69
N ASP A 448 3.03 5.96 30.54
CA ASP A 448 2.08 6.39 29.51
C ASP A 448 1.59 5.19 28.69
N ASN A 449 0.41 4.71 29.00
CA ASN A 449 -0.24 3.62 28.26
C ASN A 449 -1.03 4.10 27.04
N PHE A 450 -1.10 5.40 26.81
CA PHE A 450 -1.96 5.97 25.78
C PHE A 450 -1.18 6.46 24.55
N GLY A 451 -0.11 7.21 24.74
CA GLY A 451 0.56 7.93 23.66
C GLY A 451 -0.38 8.88 22.91
N LYS A 452 0.05 9.44 21.80
CA LYS A 452 -0.77 10.25 20.88
C LYS A 452 -1.53 11.40 21.56
N HIS A 453 -0.98 12.01 22.60
CA HIS A 453 -1.74 12.99 23.41
C HIS A 453 -2.19 14.22 22.61
N VAL A 454 -1.44 14.66 21.58
CA VAL A 454 -1.87 15.74 20.69
C VAL A 454 -3.11 15.33 19.91
N GLN A 455 -3.13 14.12 19.41
CA GLN A 455 -4.25 13.54 18.64
C GLN A 455 -5.49 13.37 19.52
N ARG A 456 -5.31 12.86 20.74
CA ARG A 456 -6.40 12.72 21.73
C ARG A 456 -6.96 14.09 22.16
N ARG A 457 -6.10 15.08 22.30
CA ARG A 457 -6.53 16.46 22.59
C ARG A 457 -7.32 17.06 21.40
N LEU A 458 -6.90 16.78 20.18
CA LEU A 458 -7.68 17.17 19.00
C LEU A 458 -9.07 16.52 19.03
N ALA A 459 -9.15 15.23 19.32
CA ALA A 459 -10.43 14.53 19.43
C ALA A 459 -11.36 15.17 20.45
N GLN A 460 -10.86 15.51 21.65
CA GLN A 460 -11.61 16.25 22.68
C GLN A 460 -12.09 17.61 22.16
N ASN A 461 -11.23 18.37 21.49
CA ASN A 461 -11.58 19.69 20.93
C ASN A 461 -12.64 19.61 19.82
N LEU A 462 -12.76 18.45 19.16
CA LEU A 462 -13.79 18.15 18.17
C LEU A 462 -15.10 17.67 18.80
N GLY A 463 -15.15 17.46 20.13
CA GLY A 463 -16.32 16.98 20.86
C GLY A 463 -16.43 15.47 20.95
N ILE A 464 -15.39 14.72 20.60
CA ILE A 464 -15.36 13.26 20.77
C ILE A 464 -15.24 12.95 22.28
N PRO A 465 -16.13 12.09 22.83
CA PRO A 465 -16.15 11.75 24.26
C PRO A 465 -14.82 11.19 24.76
N ASN A 466 -14.51 11.44 26.06
CA ASN A 466 -13.25 11.05 26.66
C ASN A 466 -13.02 9.53 26.72
N ASP A 467 -14.06 8.76 26.93
CA ASP A 467 -14.01 7.29 26.92
C ASP A 467 -13.57 6.75 25.55
N ILE A 468 -13.92 7.43 24.46
CA ILE A 468 -13.47 7.13 23.10
C ILE A 468 -12.07 7.70 22.84
N ALA A 469 -11.85 8.98 23.18
CA ALA A 469 -10.58 9.65 22.91
C ALA A 469 -9.40 9.02 23.68
N TYR A 470 -9.65 8.41 24.83
CA TYR A 470 -8.64 7.77 25.70
C TYR A 470 -8.78 6.26 25.79
N ARG A 471 -9.41 5.63 24.79
CA ARG A 471 -9.34 4.17 24.69
C ARG A 471 -7.86 3.73 24.66
N VAL A 472 -7.51 2.73 25.46
CA VAL A 472 -6.20 2.09 25.42
C VAL A 472 -6.06 1.37 24.08
N LYS A 473 -4.90 1.51 23.43
CA LYS A 473 -4.65 0.83 22.16
C LYS A 473 -4.57 -0.69 22.38
N GLU A 474 -5.32 -1.41 21.60
CA GLU A 474 -5.20 -2.85 21.40
C GLU A 474 -4.71 -3.11 19.96
N ALA A 475 -3.82 -4.09 19.79
CA ALA A 475 -3.37 -4.45 18.45
C ALA A 475 -4.50 -5.21 17.73
N ALA A 476 -4.66 -4.95 16.43
CA ALA A 476 -5.79 -5.43 15.64
C ALA A 476 -6.01 -6.96 15.73
N GLN A 477 -4.94 -7.74 15.74
CA GLN A 477 -5.01 -9.20 15.85
C GLN A 477 -5.59 -9.68 17.19
N HIS A 478 -5.33 -8.97 18.29
CA HIS A 478 -5.86 -9.29 19.63
C HIS A 478 -7.28 -8.74 19.79
N GLY A 479 -7.51 -7.47 19.49
CA GLY A 479 -8.83 -6.84 19.60
C GLY A 479 -9.90 -7.51 18.72
N SER A 480 -9.53 -8.03 17.56
CA SER A 480 -10.42 -8.80 16.67
C SER A 480 -10.64 -10.26 17.12
N GLY A 481 -9.82 -10.78 18.05
CA GLY A 481 -9.83 -12.19 18.46
C GLY A 481 -9.24 -13.18 17.46
N ILE A 482 -8.67 -12.69 16.36
CA ILE A 482 -8.14 -13.54 15.28
C ILE A 482 -6.90 -14.30 15.73
N HIS A 483 -6.03 -13.70 16.53
CA HIS A 483 -4.82 -14.35 17.07
C HIS A 483 -5.15 -15.68 17.76
N ASP A 484 -6.07 -15.65 18.72
CA ASP A 484 -6.46 -16.85 19.49
C ASP A 484 -7.09 -17.92 18.59
N VAL A 485 -7.93 -17.49 17.64
CA VAL A 485 -8.60 -18.41 16.71
C VAL A 485 -7.61 -19.10 15.77
N ILE A 486 -6.61 -18.43 15.25
CA ILE A 486 -5.59 -19.07 14.41
C ILE A 486 -4.77 -20.07 15.23
N ALA A 487 -4.39 -19.72 16.46
CA ALA A 487 -3.69 -20.63 17.36
C ALA A 487 -4.52 -21.90 17.67
N ASP A 488 -5.82 -21.74 17.91
CA ASP A 488 -6.74 -22.87 18.11
C ASP A 488 -6.89 -23.74 16.85
N ILE A 489 -6.95 -23.14 15.67
CA ILE A 489 -6.99 -23.88 14.40
C ILE A 489 -5.69 -24.66 14.23
N ALA A 490 -4.53 -24.04 14.45
CA ALA A 490 -3.24 -24.69 14.35
C ALA A 490 -3.18 -25.93 15.26
N ARG A 491 -3.56 -25.81 16.55
CA ARG A 491 -3.61 -26.93 17.50
C ARG A 491 -4.56 -28.05 17.04
N LYS A 492 -5.76 -27.71 16.56
CA LYS A 492 -6.72 -28.68 16.00
C LYS A 492 -6.20 -29.42 14.77
N ARG A 493 -5.27 -28.83 14.04
CA ARG A 493 -4.60 -29.43 12.88
C ARG A 493 -3.32 -30.17 13.24
N GLY A 494 -3.01 -30.34 14.54
CA GLY A 494 -1.85 -31.07 15.05
C GLY A 494 -0.56 -30.25 15.11
N PHE A 495 -0.67 -28.93 15.07
CA PHE A 495 0.45 -28.01 15.26
C PHE A 495 0.36 -27.42 16.67
N ASP A 496 1.20 -27.91 17.57
CA ASP A 496 1.33 -27.43 18.96
C ASP A 496 2.81 -27.26 19.32
N ASP A 497 3.08 -26.79 20.52
CA ASP A 497 4.46 -26.53 20.95
C ASP A 497 5.33 -27.79 20.96
N SER A 498 4.73 -29.00 21.15
CA SER A 498 5.44 -30.27 21.10
C SER A 498 5.81 -30.71 19.68
N SER A 499 5.09 -30.24 18.69
CA SER A 499 5.31 -30.56 17.27
C SER A 499 6.36 -29.66 16.61
N VAL A 500 6.76 -28.54 17.26
CA VAL A 500 7.70 -27.57 16.71
C VAL A 500 9.14 -27.99 16.97
N PRO A 501 9.98 -28.14 15.94
CA PRO A 501 11.40 -28.40 16.12
C PRO A 501 12.11 -27.27 16.88
N SER A 502 13.04 -27.59 17.76
CA SER A 502 13.85 -26.58 18.45
C SER A 502 14.54 -25.68 17.43
N GLY A 503 14.50 -24.37 17.67
CA GLY A 503 15.10 -23.37 16.78
C GLY A 503 14.36 -23.15 15.44
N TYR A 504 13.10 -23.59 15.33
CA TYR A 504 12.33 -23.44 14.08
C TYR A 504 12.29 -22.00 13.57
N LEU A 505 11.98 -21.03 14.44
CA LEU A 505 11.97 -19.62 14.07
C LEU A 505 13.34 -19.10 13.65
N ASP A 506 14.41 -19.56 14.34
CA ASP A 506 15.79 -19.20 13.97
C ASP A 506 16.15 -19.72 12.59
N THR A 507 15.65 -20.91 12.22
CA THR A 507 15.82 -21.48 10.89
C THR A 507 15.16 -20.62 9.80
N LEU A 508 14.00 -20.04 10.08
CA LEU A 508 13.32 -19.13 9.16
C LEU A 508 14.08 -17.81 9.02
N MET A 509 14.56 -17.23 10.12
CA MET A 509 15.39 -16.02 10.11
C MET A 509 16.75 -16.22 9.41
N LEU A 510 17.35 -17.38 9.56
CA LEU A 510 18.56 -17.75 8.82
C LEU A 510 18.32 -17.88 7.31
N ARG A 511 17.18 -18.39 6.91
CA ARG A 511 16.76 -18.47 5.49
C ARG A 511 16.65 -17.09 4.87
N GLU A 512 16.16 -16.10 5.60
CA GLU A 512 16.13 -14.71 5.16
C GLU A 512 17.53 -14.12 4.97
N ARG A 513 18.43 -14.32 5.95
CA ARG A 513 19.81 -13.80 5.91
C ARG A 513 20.61 -14.27 4.69
N ILE A 514 20.37 -15.46 4.20
CA ILE A 514 21.09 -16.04 3.04
C ILE A 514 20.36 -15.85 1.71
N GLY A 515 19.32 -15.01 1.65
CA GLY A 515 18.57 -14.77 0.41
C GLY A 515 17.82 -15.99 -0.12
N SER A 516 17.66 -17.03 0.68
CA SER A 516 16.96 -18.27 0.34
C SER A 516 15.44 -18.17 0.48
N SER A 517 14.93 -17.00 0.78
CA SER A 517 13.52 -16.64 0.80
C SER A 517 12.75 -17.02 -0.48
N GLN A 518 13.46 -17.46 -1.52
CA GLN A 518 12.95 -17.74 -2.84
C GLN A 518 12.64 -19.21 -3.12
N ARG A 519 13.15 -20.15 -2.34
CA ARG A 519 12.89 -21.58 -2.56
C ARG A 519 11.42 -21.97 -2.43
N TYR A 520 10.61 -21.11 -1.84
CA TYR A 520 9.22 -21.37 -1.55
C TYR A 520 8.27 -20.43 -2.33
N GLY A 521 8.76 -19.82 -3.42
CA GLY A 521 7.95 -18.90 -4.22
C GLY A 521 7.62 -17.62 -3.45
N TYR A 522 6.41 -17.13 -3.61
CA TYR A 522 5.91 -15.85 -3.14
C TYR A 522 5.83 -15.65 -1.61
N LEU A 523 6.36 -16.54 -0.81
CA LEU A 523 6.00 -16.62 0.60
C LEU A 523 7.00 -16.01 1.54
N TYR A 524 8.07 -15.49 1.05
CA TYR A 524 9.13 -14.97 1.88
C TYR A 524 9.58 -13.60 1.44
N GLY A 525 9.32 -12.66 2.27
CA GLY A 525 9.77 -11.30 2.15
C GLY A 525 10.06 -10.68 3.50
N HIS A 526 10.21 -11.52 4.57
CA HIS A 526 10.33 -11.00 5.91
C HIS A 526 11.77 -10.88 6.34
N GLU A 527 12.10 -9.70 6.79
CA GLU A 527 13.31 -9.42 7.54
C GLU A 527 13.13 -9.73 9.04
N LYS A 528 11.89 -9.97 9.49
CA LYS A 528 11.56 -10.23 10.88
C LYS A 528 10.26 -11.04 10.99
N ILE A 529 10.28 -12.11 11.76
CA ILE A 529 9.07 -12.89 12.09
C ILE A 529 8.44 -12.31 13.35
N TRP A 530 7.15 -12.00 13.24
CA TRP A 530 6.37 -11.33 14.27
C TRP A 530 5.44 -12.30 14.99
N THR A 531 5.99 -13.33 15.60
CA THR A 531 5.19 -14.25 16.41
C THR A 531 5.94 -14.70 17.63
N THR A 532 5.22 -14.88 18.72
CA THR A 532 5.66 -15.58 19.93
C THR A 532 5.23 -17.04 19.92
N GLU A 533 4.44 -17.46 18.93
CA GLU A 533 3.85 -18.80 18.81
C GLU A 533 4.40 -19.54 17.58
N PRO A 534 5.52 -20.27 17.74
CA PRO A 534 6.18 -20.98 16.63
C PRO A 534 5.28 -21.99 15.91
N HIS A 535 4.34 -22.62 16.64
CA HIS A 535 3.39 -23.59 16.09
C HIS A 535 2.41 -22.95 15.08
N VAL A 536 2.00 -21.71 15.32
CA VAL A 536 1.17 -20.94 14.37
C VAL A 536 1.96 -20.69 13.08
N GLN A 537 3.21 -20.23 13.20
CA GLN A 537 4.05 -20.03 12.01
C GLN A 537 4.25 -21.33 11.22
N MET A 538 4.49 -22.44 11.92
CA MET A 538 4.67 -23.75 11.26
C MET A 538 3.41 -24.21 10.54
N TYR A 539 2.23 -23.95 11.10
CA TYR A 539 0.95 -24.22 10.45
C TYR A 539 0.77 -23.39 9.17
N LEU A 540 1.05 -22.08 9.21
CA LEU A 540 0.96 -21.21 8.05
C LEU A 540 1.95 -21.61 6.94
N ASP A 541 3.17 -22.02 7.31
CA ASP A 541 4.17 -22.53 6.38
C ASP A 541 3.73 -23.86 5.73
N PHE A 542 3.01 -24.70 6.47
CA PHE A 542 2.44 -25.93 5.94
C PHE A 542 1.35 -25.66 4.88
N ILE A 543 0.41 -24.74 5.17
CA ILE A 543 -0.63 -24.32 4.20
C ILE A 543 0.03 -23.84 2.91
N THR A 544 1.08 -23.08 3.00
CA THR A 544 1.86 -22.55 1.91
C THR A 544 2.46 -23.63 1.01
N LYS A 545 3.04 -24.68 1.59
CA LYS A 545 3.56 -25.80 0.81
C LYS A 545 2.48 -26.48 0.01
N GLN A 546 1.27 -26.61 0.58
CA GLN A 546 0.12 -27.16 -0.13
C GLN A 546 -0.34 -26.28 -1.29
N LEU A 547 -0.40 -24.96 -1.08
CA LEU A 547 -0.75 -23.99 -2.13
C LEU A 547 0.23 -24.03 -3.30
N SER A 548 1.52 -24.08 -3.02
CA SER A 548 2.57 -24.15 -4.04
C SER A 548 2.46 -25.43 -4.87
N GLN A 549 2.08 -26.55 -4.28
CA GLN A 549 1.88 -27.81 -5.01
C GLN A 549 0.66 -27.75 -5.93
N VAL A 550 -0.47 -27.18 -5.48
CA VAL A 550 -1.68 -27.02 -6.28
C VAL A 550 -1.44 -26.10 -7.47
N GLU A 551 -0.74 -25.00 -7.28
CA GLU A 551 -0.42 -24.06 -8.37
C GLU A 551 0.59 -24.62 -9.38
N LEU A 552 1.52 -25.47 -8.94
CA LEU A 552 2.41 -26.21 -9.83
C LEU A 552 1.62 -27.18 -10.71
N VAL A 553 0.66 -27.91 -10.15
CA VAL A 553 -0.20 -28.83 -10.92
C VAL A 553 -1.08 -28.08 -11.93
N ALA A 554 -1.62 -26.90 -11.55
CA ALA A 554 -2.40 -26.07 -12.47
C ALA A 554 -1.58 -25.43 -13.62
N ARG A 555 -0.25 -25.48 -13.57
CA ARG A 555 0.64 -25.04 -14.67
C ARG A 555 0.82 -26.09 -15.76
N PHE A 556 0.53 -27.35 -15.47
CA PHE A 556 0.71 -28.47 -16.38
C PHE A 556 -0.59 -29.00 -16.98
N ASN A 557 -1.74 -28.47 -16.57
CA ASN A 557 -3.05 -28.66 -17.18
C ASN A 557 -3.57 -27.36 -17.82
#